data_d7bf4b0f2a2759bf69654ae75ffd31c0
#
_entry.id   d7bf4b0f2a2759bf69654ae75ffd31c0
#
_cell.length_a   1.000
_cell.length_b   1.000
_cell.length_c   1.000
_cell.angle_alpha   90.00
_cell.angle_beta   90.00
_cell.angle_gamma   90.00
#
_symmetry.space_group_name_H-M   'P 1'
#
loop_
_entity.id
_entity.type
_entity.pdbx_description
1 polymer ?
#
loop_
_entity_poly.entity_id
_entity_poly.type
_entity_poly.pdbx_seq_one_letter_code
_entity_poly.pdbx_strand_id
1 'polypeptide(L)' 'MGLEIYNKNIVKLLRLTREMIILADEGDLNRQDKSCGVLYGMLRDSAYKLKTLAEKEKEIHIENGIWDSKELV' A
#
# COMPACT_ATOMS: atom_id res chain seq x y z
N MET A 1 5.85 -7.81 -22.55
CA MET A 1 5.53 -6.42 -22.26
C MET A 1 5.12 -6.23 -20.83
N GLY A 2 5.62 -5.17 -20.23
CA GLY A 2 5.28 -4.87 -18.85
C GLY A 2 3.94 -4.17 -18.71
N LEU A 3 3.59 -3.83 -17.49
CA LEU A 3 2.40 -3.06 -17.16
C LEU A 3 2.49 -1.65 -17.75
N GLU A 4 1.34 -1.09 -18.09
CA GLU A 4 1.26 0.32 -18.40
C GLU A 4 1.68 1.15 -17.19
N ILE A 5 2.11 2.39 -17.43
CA ILE A 5 2.64 3.26 -16.36
C ILE A 5 1.67 3.39 -15.20
N TYR A 6 0.37 3.59 -15.49
CA TYR A 6 -0.63 3.72 -14.43
C TYR A 6 -0.76 2.45 -13.58
N ASN A 7 -0.61 1.27 -14.20
CA ASN A 7 -0.64 0.01 -13.47
C ASN A 7 0.64 -0.18 -12.66
N LYS A 8 1.78 0.21 -13.20
CA LYS A 8 3.05 0.15 -12.46
C LYS A 8 2.99 1.03 -11.21
N ASN A 9 2.35 2.17 -11.30
CA ASN A 9 2.21 3.06 -10.16
C ASN A 9 1.30 2.46 -9.07
N ILE A 10 0.25 1.75 -9.47
CA ILE A 10 -0.60 1.03 -8.52
C ILE A 10 0.20 -0.06 -7.80
N VAL A 11 1.01 -0.82 -8.55
CA VAL A 11 1.88 -1.85 -7.98
C VAL A 11 2.87 -1.23 -6.99
N LYS A 12 3.50 -0.12 -7.37
CA LYS A 12 4.44 0.58 -6.48
C LYS A 12 3.75 1.08 -5.22
N LEU A 13 2.55 1.59 -5.35
CA LEU A 13 1.78 2.07 -4.21
C LEU A 13 1.45 0.92 -3.25
N LEU A 14 1.02 -0.22 -3.77
CA LEU A 14 0.74 -1.40 -2.95
C LEU A 14 1.98 -1.87 -2.18
N ARG A 15 3.15 -1.85 -2.83
CA ARG A 15 4.41 -2.17 -2.15
C ARG A 15 4.74 -1.16 -1.07
N LEU A 16 4.53 0.10 -1.36
CA LEU A 16 4.81 1.17 -0.41
C LEU A 16 3.91 1.07 0.82
N THR A 17 2.62 0.80 0.64
CA THR A 17 1.71 0.63 1.77
C THR A 17 2.09 -0.57 2.62
N ARG A 18 2.57 -1.64 2.00
CA ARG A 18 3.08 -2.80 2.73
C ARG A 18 4.28 -2.42 3.60
N GLU A 19 5.22 -1.66 3.05
CA GLU A 19 6.38 -1.21 3.80
C GLU A 19 6.00 -0.23 4.91
N MET A 20 5.00 0.61 4.67
CA MET A 20 4.48 1.51 5.70
C MET A 20 3.91 0.72 6.89
N ILE A 21 3.17 -0.35 6.61
CA ILE A 21 2.60 -1.20 7.66
C ILE A 21 3.71 -1.87 8.46
N ILE A 22 4.71 -2.41 7.79
CA ILE A 22 5.86 -3.04 8.44
C ILE A 22 6.58 -2.02 9.33
N LEU A 23 6.82 -0.83 8.81
CA LEU A 23 7.47 0.24 9.57
C LEU A 23 6.63 0.64 10.78
N ALA A 24 5.32 0.76 10.61
CA ALA A 24 4.42 1.10 11.71
C ALA A 24 4.48 0.05 12.81
N ASP A 25 4.50 -1.24 12.43
CA ASP A 25 4.58 -2.33 13.40
C ASP A 25 5.93 -2.32 14.14
N GLU A 26 7.02 -2.13 13.41
CA GLU A 26 8.35 -2.07 14.01
C GLU A 26 8.50 -0.86 14.92
N GLY A 27 8.02 0.30 14.47
CA GLY A 27 8.09 1.52 15.25
C GLY A 27 7.26 1.44 16.51
N ASP A 28 6.06 0.87 16.41
CA ASP A 28 5.17 0.70 17.56
C ASP A 28 5.76 -0.26 18.58
N LEU A 29 6.40 -1.32 18.12
CA LEU A 29 7.06 -2.30 18.99
C LEU A 29 8.23 -1.69 19.75
N ASN A 30 8.94 -0.77 19.13
CA ASN A 30 10.16 -0.15 19.70
C ASN A 30 9.90 1.27 20.21
N ARG A 31 8.66 1.68 20.31
CA ARG A 31 8.33 3.03 20.79
C ARG A 31 8.75 3.20 22.25
N GLN A 32 9.16 4.41 22.58
CA GLN A 32 9.58 4.77 23.93
C GLN A 32 8.60 5.69 24.64
N ASP A 33 7.64 6.24 23.92
CA ASP A 33 6.64 7.14 24.48
C ASP A 33 5.31 7.06 23.75
N LYS A 34 4.31 7.77 24.29
CA LYS A 34 2.95 7.75 23.73
C LYS A 34 2.85 8.46 22.40
N SER A 35 3.65 9.50 22.19
CA SER A 35 3.60 10.25 20.94
C SER A 35 4.11 9.41 19.77
N CYS A 36 5.10 8.56 19.98
CA CYS A 36 5.52 7.59 18.99
C CYS A 36 4.40 6.61 18.64
N GLY A 37 3.64 6.17 19.65
CA GLY A 37 2.49 5.29 19.43
C GLY A 37 1.43 5.93 18.57
N VAL A 38 1.14 7.21 18.79
CA VAL A 38 0.19 7.96 17.97
C VAL A 38 0.70 8.07 16.54
N LEU A 39 1.96 8.39 16.35
CA LEU A 39 2.57 8.51 15.03
C LEU A 39 2.43 7.20 14.25
N TYR A 40 2.81 6.08 14.83
CA TYR A 40 2.78 4.80 14.13
C TYR A 40 1.36 4.28 13.96
N GLY A 41 0.44 4.63 14.85
CA GLY A 41 -0.98 4.34 14.66
C GLY A 41 -1.54 5.07 13.46
N MET A 42 -1.21 6.34 13.30
CA MET A 42 -1.65 7.12 12.13
C MET A 42 -1.01 6.58 10.84
N LEU A 43 0.25 6.20 10.89
CA LEU A 43 0.93 5.61 9.73
C LEU A 43 0.23 4.32 9.30
N ARG A 44 -0.09 3.46 10.24
CA ARG A 44 -0.79 2.20 9.96
C ARG A 44 -2.17 2.45 9.35
N ASP A 45 -2.95 3.34 9.96
CA ASP A 45 -4.30 3.65 9.47
C ASP A 45 -4.26 4.22 8.06
N SER A 46 -3.31 5.14 7.80
CA SER A 46 -3.14 5.72 6.47
C SER A 46 -2.74 4.66 5.45
N ALA A 47 -1.84 3.76 5.84
CA ALA A 47 -1.37 2.69 4.96
C ALA A 47 -2.52 1.75 4.58
N TYR A 48 -3.35 1.34 5.54
CA TYR A 48 -4.49 0.47 5.24
C TYR A 48 -5.52 1.16 4.36
N LYS A 49 -5.78 2.44 4.61
CA LYS A 49 -6.70 3.21 3.79
C LYS A 49 -6.21 3.31 2.34
N LEU A 50 -4.93 3.64 2.16
CA LEU A 50 -4.32 3.73 0.84
C LEU A 50 -4.29 2.37 0.14
N LYS A 51 -3.97 1.31 0.88
CA LYS A 51 -3.96 -0.05 0.36
C LYS A 51 -5.32 -0.45 -0.18
N THR A 52 -6.37 -0.19 0.59
CA THR A 52 -7.74 -0.51 0.19
C THR A 52 -8.12 0.24 -1.09
N LEU A 53 -7.79 1.52 -1.17
CA LEU A 53 -8.08 2.31 -2.37
C LEU A 53 -7.28 1.83 -3.58
N ALA A 54 -6.03 1.47 -3.38
CA ALA A 54 -5.18 0.96 -4.46
C ALA A 54 -5.67 -0.40 -4.97
N GLU A 55 -6.10 -1.28 -4.08
CA GLU A 55 -6.66 -2.58 -4.46
C GLU A 55 -7.96 -2.41 -5.24
N LYS A 56 -8.79 -1.46 -4.84
CA LYS A 56 -10.02 -1.15 -5.54
C LYS A 56 -9.74 -0.63 -6.95
N GLU A 57 -8.75 0.24 -7.10
CA GLU A 57 -8.36 0.76 -8.40
C GLU A 57 -7.81 -0.34 -9.30
N LYS A 58 -7.04 -1.27 -8.73
CA LYS A 58 -6.57 -2.46 -9.46
C LYS A 58 -7.75 -3.27 -9.99
N GLU A 59 -8.77 -3.49 -9.17
CA GLU A 59 -9.96 -4.23 -9.60
C GLU A 59 -10.68 -3.54 -10.74
N ILE A 60 -10.79 -2.20 -10.69
CA ILE A 60 -11.39 -1.42 -11.76
C ILE A 60 -10.61 -1.60 -13.05
N HIS A 61 -9.28 -1.59 -12.99
CA HIS A 61 -8.44 -1.81 -14.16
C HIS A 61 -8.59 -3.22 -14.71
N ILE A 62 -8.73 -4.22 -13.85
CA ILE A 62 -8.97 -5.60 -14.27
C ILE A 62 -10.32 -5.70 -15.01
N GLU A 63 -11.37 -5.12 -14.46
CA GLU A 63 -12.70 -5.12 -15.06
C GLU A 63 -12.72 -4.42 -16.40
N ASN A 64 -11.91 -3.39 -16.57
CA ASN A 64 -11.83 -2.64 -17.82
C ASN A 64 -10.86 -3.27 -18.83
N GLY A 65 -10.25 -4.42 -18.47
CA GLY A 65 -9.35 -5.13 -19.37
C GLY A 65 -8.01 -4.46 -19.60
N ILE A 66 -7.61 -3.54 -18.73
CA ILE A 66 -6.36 -2.80 -18.88
C ILE A 66 -5.30 -3.20 -17.86
N TRP A 67 -5.50 -4.28 -17.13
CA TRP A 67 -4.52 -4.82 -16.21
C TRP A 67 -3.85 -6.05 -16.79
N ASP A 68 -2.53 -6.07 -16.78
CA ASP A 68 -1.78 -7.23 -17.22
C ASP A 68 -1.60 -8.20 -16.05
N SER A 69 -2.33 -9.30 -16.09
CA SER A 69 -2.31 -10.30 -15.03
C SER A 69 -0.98 -11.03 -14.89
N LYS A 70 -0.09 -10.93 -15.87
CA LYS A 70 1.24 -11.54 -15.80
C LYS A 70 2.18 -10.79 -14.89
N GLU A 71 1.89 -9.54 -14.63
CA GLU A 71 2.71 -8.67 -13.79
C GLU A 71 2.15 -8.62 -12.37
N LEU A 72 2.05 -9.76 -11.75
CA LEU A 72 1.55 -9.85 -10.38
C LEU A 72 2.56 -9.33 -9.38
N VAL A 73 2.05 -8.75 -8.33
CA VAL A 73 2.86 -8.17 -7.24
C VAL A 73 3.08 -9.18 -6.15
#